data_ab26014f34e9fd5193c893e8245787ef
#
_entry.id   ab26014f34e9fd5193c893e8245787ef
#
_cell.length_a   1.000
_cell.length_b   1.000
_cell.length_c   1.000
_cell.angle_alpha   90.00
_cell.angle_beta   90.00
_cell.angle_gamma   90.00
#
_symmetry.space_group_name_H-M   'P 1'
#
loop_
_entity.id
_entity.type
_entity.pdbx_description
1 polymer ?
#
loop_
_entity_poly.entity_id
_entity_poly.type
_entity_poly.pdbx_seq_one_letter_code
_entity_poly.pdbx_strand_id
1 'polypeptide(L)'
;IIDVVSIWKINDEKLLLICNTKNKNLLIEWIDKFTFDEEIHLKESNNYELIHTFTDSRTINFENFDLAGSNIKQFSDQFESFFISKTSFFNQHETVDFLFDKELSEEVNNILLSQDFKELNNDKFLSFKIKNIIPYGQNEFNLSFNPLELNLIHLIDFEKGCYIGQEVIARLDTYDKVQKKLIMLNKINSADLINSSGSQITSEDKDNCMIIVRKKFINL
;
A
#
# COMPACT_ATOMS: atom_id res chain seq x y z
N ILE A 1 6.96 11.13 0.95
CA ILE A 1 6.42 10.23 1.97
C ILE A 1 7.51 9.33 2.52
N ILE A 2 7.32 8.79 3.71
CA ILE A 2 8.23 7.78 4.28
C ILE A 2 7.80 6.39 3.82
N ASP A 3 6.53 6.08 4.06
CA ASP A 3 5.93 4.82 3.68
C ASP A 3 4.40 4.95 3.60
N VAL A 4 3.73 3.91 3.14
CA VAL A 4 2.31 3.67 3.33
C VAL A 4 2.19 2.50 4.30
N VAL A 5 1.55 2.76 5.43
CA VAL A 5 1.51 1.83 6.57
C VAL A 5 0.08 1.35 6.78
N SER A 6 -0.12 0.05 6.85
CA SER A 6 -1.37 -0.52 7.33
C SER A 6 -1.36 -0.57 8.86
N ILE A 7 -2.40 -0.02 9.49
CA ILE A 7 -2.53 0.01 10.94
C ILE A 7 -3.69 -0.89 11.33
N TRP A 8 -3.39 -1.90 12.16
CA TRP A 8 -4.35 -2.85 12.66
C TRP A 8 -4.51 -2.69 14.17
N LYS A 9 -5.72 -2.36 14.61
CA LYS A 9 -6.02 -2.29 16.04
C LYS A 9 -6.32 -3.71 16.55
N ILE A 10 -5.37 -4.25 17.29
CA ILE A 10 -5.49 -5.59 17.89
C ILE A 10 -6.39 -5.52 19.14
N ASN A 11 -6.15 -4.54 19.99
CA ASN A 11 -6.98 -4.20 21.15
C ASN A 11 -6.75 -2.72 21.54
N ASP A 12 -7.27 -2.28 22.67
CA ASP A 12 -7.15 -0.86 23.09
C ASP A 12 -5.72 -0.45 23.45
N GLU A 13 -4.85 -1.40 23.77
CA GLU A 13 -3.46 -1.15 24.17
C GLU A 13 -2.45 -1.52 23.06
N LYS A 14 -2.88 -2.21 22.00
CA LYS A 14 -1.98 -2.75 20.99
C LYS A 14 -2.43 -2.44 19.58
N LEU A 15 -1.54 -1.74 18.84
CA LEU A 15 -1.63 -1.56 17.41
C LEU A 15 -0.52 -2.35 16.72
N LEU A 16 -0.82 -2.93 15.57
CA LEU A 16 0.18 -3.52 14.70
C LEU A 16 0.32 -2.63 13.46
N LEU A 17 1.55 -2.18 13.19
CA LEU A 17 1.90 -1.37 12.03
C LEU A 17 2.65 -2.24 11.03
N ILE A 18 2.13 -2.35 9.83
CA ILE A 18 2.77 -3.08 8.74
C ILE A 18 3.34 -2.07 7.75
N CYS A 19 4.64 -2.11 7.56
CA CYS A 19 5.39 -1.20 6.71
C CYS A 19 6.39 -1.95 5.82
N ASN A 20 6.97 -1.25 4.86
CA ASN A 20 8.07 -1.80 4.09
C ASN A 20 9.30 -2.02 4.99
N THR A 21 9.88 -3.21 4.95
CA THR A 21 11.03 -3.60 5.78
C THR A 21 12.20 -2.61 5.67
N LYS A 22 12.44 -2.06 4.47
CA LYS A 22 13.53 -1.10 4.24
C LYS A 22 13.27 0.29 4.81
N ASN A 23 12.00 0.64 5.03
CA ASN A 23 11.60 1.93 5.60
C ASN A 23 11.39 1.86 7.13
N LYS A 24 11.44 0.67 7.70
CA LYS A 24 11.14 0.42 9.12
C LYS A 24 11.89 1.36 10.07
N ASN A 25 13.20 1.45 9.94
CA ASN A 25 14.01 2.27 10.86
C ASN A 25 13.65 3.76 10.75
N LEU A 26 13.48 4.24 9.52
CA LEU A 26 13.06 5.63 9.28
C LEU A 26 11.67 5.92 9.86
N LEU A 27 10.76 4.95 9.78
CA LEU A 27 9.44 5.07 10.37
C LEU A 27 9.49 5.09 11.91
N ILE A 28 10.31 4.24 12.53
CA ILE A 28 10.53 4.21 13.98
C ILE A 28 11.08 5.56 14.44
N GLU A 29 12.14 6.06 13.81
CA GLU A 29 12.73 7.37 14.12
C GLU A 29 11.71 8.51 13.95
N TRP A 30 10.83 8.42 12.97
CA TRP A 30 9.80 9.42 12.74
C TRP A 30 8.72 9.39 13.84
N ILE A 31 8.27 8.22 14.25
CA ILE A 31 7.28 8.09 15.35
C ILE A 31 7.90 8.59 16.64
N ASP A 32 9.10 8.15 16.99
CA ASP A 32 9.82 8.56 18.20
C ASP A 32 10.01 10.07 18.28
N LYS A 33 10.37 10.70 17.15
CA LYS A 33 10.55 12.14 17.05
C LYS A 33 9.30 12.95 17.42
N PHE A 34 8.11 12.40 17.20
CA PHE A 34 6.83 13.08 17.42
C PHE A 34 6.04 12.49 18.59
N THR A 35 6.64 11.61 19.38
CA THR A 35 6.13 11.10 20.65
C THR A 35 6.77 11.91 21.78
N PHE A 36 5.99 12.58 22.58
CA PHE A 36 6.49 13.47 23.66
C PHE A 36 6.11 12.95 25.03
N ASP A 37 4.83 12.96 25.37
CA ASP A 37 4.31 12.59 26.69
C ASP A 37 3.51 11.27 26.66
N GLU A 38 3.34 10.70 25.47
CA GLU A 38 2.60 9.44 25.28
C GLU A 38 3.47 8.24 25.68
N GLU A 39 2.92 7.34 26.47
CA GLU A 39 3.56 6.07 26.82
C GLU A 39 3.46 5.08 25.64
N ILE A 40 4.24 5.30 24.59
CA ILE A 40 4.28 4.44 23.39
C ILE A 40 5.55 3.61 23.40
N HIS A 41 5.40 2.29 23.30
CA HIS A 41 6.51 1.35 23.16
C HIS A 41 6.49 0.69 21.79
N LEU A 42 7.49 1.01 20.96
CA LEU A 42 7.67 0.37 19.66
C LEU A 42 8.47 -0.93 19.81
N LYS A 43 7.89 -2.03 19.34
CA LYS A 43 8.54 -3.34 19.35
C LYS A 43 8.36 -4.01 18.00
N GLU A 44 9.46 -4.50 17.43
CA GLU A 44 9.39 -5.33 16.22
C GLU A 44 8.74 -6.67 16.53
N SER A 45 7.85 -7.11 15.66
CA SER A 45 7.22 -8.43 15.72
C SER A 45 7.40 -9.17 14.40
N ASN A 46 7.82 -10.43 14.48
CA ASN A 46 7.93 -11.34 13.34
C ASN A 46 6.89 -12.47 13.41
N ASN A 47 5.93 -12.36 14.30
CA ASN A 47 4.95 -13.42 14.55
C ASN A 47 3.78 -13.38 13.57
N TYR A 48 3.58 -12.26 12.89
CA TYR A 48 2.45 -12.07 11.98
C TYR A 48 2.86 -12.22 10.53
N GLU A 49 1.92 -12.66 9.73
CA GLU A 49 1.98 -12.70 8.27
C GLU A 49 0.79 -11.94 7.69
N LEU A 50 1.02 -11.25 6.57
CA LEU A 50 -0.01 -10.52 5.84
C LEU A 50 -0.10 -11.06 4.42
N ILE A 51 -1.29 -11.47 4.02
CA ILE A 51 -1.61 -11.82 2.64
C ILE A 51 -2.55 -10.78 2.08
N HIS A 52 -2.13 -10.11 1.00
CA HIS A 52 -3.00 -9.28 0.17
C HIS A 52 -3.66 -10.14 -0.89
N THR A 53 -4.99 -10.15 -0.94
CA THR A 53 -5.73 -10.76 -2.05
C THR A 53 -6.40 -9.68 -2.88
N PHE A 54 -6.47 -9.88 -4.19
CA PHE A 54 -7.17 -8.97 -5.11
C PHE A 54 -7.76 -9.75 -6.28
N THR A 55 -8.84 -9.22 -6.85
CA THR A 55 -9.52 -9.83 -7.98
C THR A 55 -9.77 -8.80 -9.08
N ASP A 56 -9.78 -9.26 -10.33
CA ASP A 56 -10.02 -8.39 -11.49
C ASP A 56 -11.50 -8.04 -11.70
N SER A 57 -12.44 -8.82 -11.14
CA SER A 57 -13.87 -8.63 -11.48
C SER A 57 -14.85 -9.46 -10.66
N ARG A 58 -14.44 -10.13 -9.62
CA ARG A 58 -15.33 -10.97 -8.82
C ARG A 58 -15.40 -10.47 -7.40
N THR A 59 -16.61 -10.37 -6.88
CA THR A 59 -16.84 -10.25 -5.45
C THR A 59 -16.20 -11.47 -4.79
N ILE A 60 -15.25 -11.24 -3.91
CA ILE A 60 -14.69 -12.31 -3.09
C ILE A 60 -15.86 -12.80 -2.23
N ASN A 61 -16.34 -14.01 -2.50
CA ASN A 61 -17.44 -14.59 -1.72
C ASN A 61 -16.85 -15.16 -0.42
N PHE A 62 -17.03 -14.40 0.63
CA PHE A 62 -16.66 -14.81 1.99
C PHE A 62 -17.90 -15.25 2.78
N GLU A 63 -18.74 -16.13 2.22
CA GLU A 63 -19.94 -16.63 2.92
C GLU A 63 -19.61 -17.20 4.31
N ASN A 64 -18.38 -17.70 4.48
CA ASN A 64 -17.85 -18.10 5.78
C ASN A 64 -17.17 -16.97 6.56
N PHE A 65 -17.02 -15.78 5.95
CA PHE A 65 -16.39 -14.62 6.54
C PHE A 65 -17.35 -13.46 6.53
N ASP A 66 -18.16 -13.31 7.59
CA ASP A 66 -19.09 -12.20 7.70
C ASP A 66 -18.34 -10.87 7.83
N LEU A 67 -18.20 -10.15 6.72
CA LEU A 67 -17.59 -8.82 6.64
C LEU A 67 -18.61 -7.69 6.83
N ALA A 68 -19.85 -7.99 7.22
CA ALA A 68 -20.89 -6.98 7.39
C ALA A 68 -20.60 -6.13 8.64
N GLY A 69 -20.40 -4.85 8.44
CA GLY A 69 -20.48 -3.81 9.48
C GLY A 69 -19.20 -3.36 10.16
N SER A 70 -18.02 -3.93 9.90
CA SER A 70 -16.74 -3.37 10.33
C SER A 70 -15.64 -3.61 9.31
N ASN A 71 -14.71 -2.66 9.17
CA ASN A 71 -13.56 -2.81 8.28
C ASN A 71 -12.56 -3.86 8.75
N ILE A 72 -12.66 -4.30 10.01
CA ILE A 72 -11.81 -5.31 10.62
C ILE A 72 -12.70 -6.26 11.40
N LYS A 73 -12.66 -7.56 11.07
CA LYS A 73 -13.28 -8.61 11.89
C LYS A 73 -12.21 -9.54 12.41
N GLN A 74 -12.27 -9.76 13.70
CA GLN A 74 -11.53 -10.82 14.36
C GLN A 74 -12.32 -12.12 14.17
N PHE A 75 -11.69 -13.13 13.65
CA PHE A 75 -12.22 -14.51 13.62
C PHE A 75 -12.08 -15.10 15.03
N SER A 76 -13.13 -14.99 15.84
CA SER A 76 -13.00 -15.08 17.28
C SER A 76 -13.09 -16.49 17.87
N ASP A 77 -13.68 -17.44 17.20
CA ASP A 77 -14.03 -18.68 17.89
C ASP A 77 -13.06 -19.85 17.63
N GLN A 78 -12.21 -19.76 16.59
CA GLN A 78 -11.18 -20.77 16.33
C GLN A 78 -9.76 -20.18 16.32
N PHE A 79 -9.58 -18.86 16.05
CA PHE A 79 -8.27 -18.24 15.86
C PHE A 79 -8.22 -16.87 16.55
N GLU A 80 -7.64 -16.79 17.72
CA GLU A 80 -7.49 -15.51 18.47
C GLU A 80 -6.63 -14.46 17.75
N SER A 81 -5.90 -14.84 16.70
CA SER A 81 -4.92 -14.01 16.00
C SER A 81 -5.14 -13.98 14.49
N PHE A 82 -6.39 -14.00 14.02
CA PHE A 82 -6.73 -13.93 12.61
C PHE A 82 -7.66 -12.75 12.33
N PHE A 83 -7.25 -11.88 11.43
CA PHE A 83 -7.97 -10.64 11.09
C PHE A 83 -8.15 -10.52 9.59
N ILE A 84 -9.31 -10.01 9.16
CA ILE A 84 -9.61 -9.74 7.76
C ILE A 84 -10.03 -8.29 7.63
N SER A 85 -9.53 -7.60 6.61
CA SER A 85 -9.92 -6.22 6.29
C SER A 85 -10.10 -6.04 4.80
N LYS A 86 -11.16 -5.34 4.39
CA LYS A 86 -11.20 -4.74 3.06
C LYS A 86 -10.24 -3.57 3.02
N THR A 87 -9.45 -3.48 1.97
CA THR A 87 -8.47 -2.41 1.80
C THR A 87 -8.70 -1.67 0.48
N SER A 88 -8.39 -0.39 0.46
CA SER A 88 -8.39 0.44 -0.75
C SER A 88 -6.99 0.66 -1.30
N PHE A 89 -5.99 -0.04 -0.79
CA PHE A 89 -4.59 0.19 -1.17
C PHE A 89 -4.36 0.06 -2.68
N PHE A 90 -4.96 -0.94 -3.32
CA PHE A 90 -4.84 -1.17 -4.76
C PHE A 90 -5.92 -0.45 -5.60
N ASN A 91 -6.55 0.58 -5.07
CA ASN A 91 -7.48 1.53 -5.67
C ASN A 91 -8.59 0.96 -6.57
N GLN A 92 -8.24 0.32 -7.68
CA GLN A 92 -9.20 -0.15 -8.71
C GLN A 92 -9.59 -1.62 -8.55
N HIS A 93 -9.02 -2.31 -7.58
CA HIS A 93 -9.25 -3.73 -7.34
C HIS A 93 -9.95 -3.92 -6.00
N GLU A 94 -10.94 -4.79 -5.95
CA GLU A 94 -11.42 -5.30 -4.67
C GLU A 94 -10.27 -6.05 -4.00
N THR A 95 -9.85 -5.56 -2.85
CA THR A 95 -8.74 -6.12 -2.10
C THR A 95 -9.18 -6.46 -0.70
N VAL A 96 -8.71 -7.62 -0.24
CA VAL A 96 -8.90 -8.08 1.13
C VAL A 96 -7.56 -8.52 1.68
N ASP A 97 -7.24 -8.01 2.83
CA ASP A 97 -6.04 -8.34 3.56
C ASP A 97 -6.35 -9.35 4.66
N PHE A 98 -5.54 -10.39 4.73
CA PHE A 98 -5.55 -11.39 5.79
C PHE A 98 -4.30 -11.20 6.63
N LEU A 99 -4.49 -10.83 7.89
CA LEU A 99 -3.43 -10.71 8.88
C LEU A 99 -3.60 -11.81 9.92
N PHE A 100 -2.58 -12.62 10.14
CA PHE A 100 -2.66 -13.76 11.04
C PHE A 100 -1.31 -14.12 11.66
N ASP A 101 -1.33 -14.91 12.73
CA ASP A 101 -0.13 -15.49 13.29
C ASP A 101 0.51 -16.47 12.31
N LYS A 102 1.81 -16.45 12.15
CA LYS A 102 2.56 -17.33 11.24
C LYS A 102 2.30 -18.81 11.43
N GLU A 103 1.92 -19.23 12.62
CA GLU A 103 1.57 -20.63 12.89
C GLU A 103 0.37 -21.09 12.06
N LEU A 104 -0.48 -20.15 11.59
CA LEU A 104 -1.66 -20.39 10.76
C LEU A 104 -1.38 -20.36 9.26
N SER A 105 -0.14 -20.12 8.82
CA SER A 105 0.19 -19.90 7.40
C SER A 105 -0.25 -21.04 6.49
N GLU A 106 -0.05 -22.29 6.89
CA GLU A 106 -0.44 -23.45 6.09
C GLU A 106 -1.96 -23.57 5.98
N GLU A 107 -2.69 -23.33 7.06
CA GLU A 107 -4.15 -23.41 7.08
C GLU A 107 -4.79 -22.29 6.24
N VAL A 108 -4.32 -21.05 6.42
CA VAL A 108 -4.81 -19.90 5.64
C VAL A 108 -4.55 -20.10 4.14
N ASN A 109 -3.35 -20.58 3.78
CA ASN A 109 -3.04 -20.87 2.38
C ASN A 109 -3.96 -21.96 1.81
N ASN A 110 -4.24 -23.03 2.55
CA ASN A 110 -5.15 -24.08 2.13
C ASN A 110 -6.58 -23.56 1.91
N ILE A 111 -7.06 -22.68 2.78
CA ILE A 111 -8.36 -22.03 2.64
C ILE A 111 -8.40 -21.18 1.37
N LEU A 112 -7.39 -20.35 1.13
CA LEU A 112 -7.32 -19.50 -0.06
C LEU A 112 -7.25 -20.32 -1.33
N LEU A 113 -6.43 -21.37 -1.37
CA LEU A 113 -6.35 -22.29 -2.51
C LEU A 113 -7.67 -23.02 -2.78
N SER A 114 -8.41 -23.40 -1.74
CA SER A 114 -9.74 -24.04 -1.88
C SER A 114 -10.79 -23.10 -2.49
N GLN A 115 -10.56 -21.80 -2.44
CA GLN A 115 -11.40 -20.75 -3.04
C GLN A 115 -10.84 -20.23 -4.38
N ASP A 116 -10.03 -21.01 -5.06
CA ASP A 116 -9.42 -20.68 -6.37
C ASP A 116 -8.45 -19.50 -6.37
N PHE A 117 -8.01 -19.02 -5.20
CA PHE A 117 -6.91 -18.05 -5.14
C PHE A 117 -5.61 -18.69 -5.62
N LYS A 118 -4.78 -17.88 -6.27
CA LYS A 118 -3.47 -18.31 -6.76
C LYS A 118 -2.41 -17.35 -6.26
N GLU A 119 -1.34 -17.90 -5.72
CA GLU A 119 -0.20 -17.11 -5.33
C GLU A 119 0.46 -16.44 -6.55
N LEU A 120 0.76 -15.16 -6.43
CA LEU A 120 1.59 -14.44 -7.38
C LEU A 120 3.05 -14.48 -6.94
N ASN A 121 3.92 -15.00 -7.79
CA ASN A 121 5.34 -14.83 -7.58
C ASN A 121 5.76 -13.37 -7.81
N ASN A 122 6.97 -13.02 -7.38
CA ASN A 122 7.49 -11.65 -7.43
C ASN A 122 7.45 -11.04 -8.85
N ASP A 123 7.76 -11.80 -9.90
CA ASP A 123 7.77 -11.29 -11.27
C ASP A 123 6.37 -10.97 -11.78
N LYS A 124 5.40 -11.83 -11.47
CA LYS A 124 3.99 -11.61 -11.81
C LYS A 124 3.42 -10.42 -11.04
N PHE A 125 3.74 -10.31 -9.76
CA PHE A 125 3.34 -9.17 -8.95
C PHE A 125 3.97 -7.87 -9.47
N LEU A 126 5.26 -7.90 -9.83
CA LEU A 126 5.94 -6.75 -10.43
C LEU A 126 5.25 -6.29 -11.72
N SER A 127 4.98 -7.21 -12.64
CA SER A 127 4.27 -6.88 -13.88
C SER A 127 2.84 -6.39 -13.62
N PHE A 128 2.14 -6.96 -12.64
CA PHE A 128 0.81 -6.53 -12.24
C PHE A 128 0.83 -5.09 -11.69
N LYS A 129 1.73 -4.78 -10.75
CA LYS A 129 1.82 -3.44 -10.17
C LYS A 129 2.18 -2.38 -11.22
N ILE A 130 3.08 -2.69 -12.17
CA ILE A 130 3.46 -1.79 -13.26
C ILE A 130 2.27 -1.49 -14.17
N LYS A 131 1.57 -2.53 -14.64
CA LYS A 131 0.41 -2.39 -15.52
C LYS A 131 -0.74 -1.60 -14.90
N ASN A 132 -0.94 -1.72 -13.61
CA ASN A 132 -2.01 -1.06 -12.87
C ASN A 132 -1.54 0.25 -12.19
N ILE A 133 -0.29 0.66 -12.39
CA ILE A 133 0.30 1.87 -11.81
C ILE A 133 0.14 1.89 -10.28
N ILE A 134 0.43 0.77 -9.64
CA ILE A 134 0.33 0.61 -8.18
C ILE A 134 1.70 0.89 -7.58
N PRO A 135 1.89 2.01 -6.88
CA PRO A 135 3.14 2.26 -6.16
C PRO A 135 3.24 1.28 -4.98
N TYR A 136 4.35 0.58 -4.89
CA TYR A 136 4.58 -0.39 -3.82
C TYR A 136 6.08 -0.61 -3.58
N GLY A 137 6.47 -0.51 -2.31
CA GLY A 137 7.85 -0.72 -1.90
C GLY A 137 8.73 0.53 -1.95
N GLN A 138 10.00 0.38 -1.58
CA GLN A 138 10.92 1.50 -1.35
C GLN A 138 11.19 2.37 -2.59
N ASN A 139 11.07 1.82 -3.79
CA ASN A 139 11.34 2.60 -5.00
C ASN A 139 10.31 3.70 -5.20
N GLU A 140 9.08 3.49 -4.76
CA GLU A 140 7.99 4.46 -4.82
C GLU A 140 7.80 5.17 -3.47
N PHE A 141 7.87 4.44 -2.35
CA PHE A 141 7.71 5.00 -1.02
C PHE A 141 9.05 5.46 -0.45
N ASN A 142 9.36 6.71 -0.69
CA ASN A 142 10.59 7.36 -0.21
C ASN A 142 10.40 8.89 -0.13
N LEU A 143 11.39 9.58 0.42
CA LEU A 143 11.33 11.02 0.65
C LEU A 143 11.37 11.89 -0.63
N SER A 144 11.64 11.31 -1.81
CA SER A 144 11.74 12.05 -3.07
C SER A 144 10.39 12.40 -3.68
N PHE A 145 9.32 11.73 -3.26
CA PHE A 145 7.99 11.87 -3.83
C PHE A 145 6.96 12.28 -2.79
N ASN A 146 5.95 13.04 -3.23
CA ASN A 146 4.75 13.27 -2.44
C ASN A 146 3.63 12.27 -2.84
N PRO A 147 2.63 12.03 -1.98
CA PRO A 147 1.60 11.05 -2.27
C PRO A 147 0.74 11.37 -3.49
N LEU A 148 0.57 12.64 -3.84
CA LEU A 148 -0.22 13.05 -5.02
C LEU A 148 0.52 12.74 -6.33
N GLU A 149 1.86 12.81 -6.35
CA GLU A 149 2.67 12.39 -7.49
C GLU A 149 2.58 10.88 -7.74
N LEU A 150 2.31 10.11 -6.69
CA LEU A 150 2.21 8.65 -6.72
C LEU A 150 0.78 8.12 -6.93
N ASN A 151 -0.18 8.99 -7.27
CA ASN A 151 -1.61 8.64 -7.43
C ASN A 151 -2.26 8.09 -6.14
N LEU A 152 -1.77 8.46 -4.95
CA LEU A 152 -2.27 7.99 -3.66
C LEU A 152 -3.34 8.91 -3.04
N ILE A 153 -4.00 9.74 -3.83
CA ILE A 153 -5.03 10.67 -3.35
C ILE A 153 -6.17 9.93 -2.61
N HIS A 154 -6.50 8.73 -3.06
CA HIS A 154 -7.55 7.89 -2.45
C HIS A 154 -7.21 7.39 -1.04
N LEU A 155 -5.95 7.48 -0.61
CA LEU A 155 -5.50 7.17 0.76
C LEU A 155 -5.41 8.43 1.64
N ILE A 156 -5.77 9.61 1.12
CA ILE A 156 -5.71 10.86 1.85
C ILE A 156 -7.12 11.25 2.28
N ASP A 157 -7.31 11.38 3.57
CA ASP A 157 -8.53 11.95 4.13
C ASP A 157 -8.31 13.45 4.38
N PHE A 158 -9.02 14.29 3.61
CA PHE A 158 -8.95 15.74 3.73
C PHE A 158 -9.82 16.30 4.86
N GLU A 159 -10.75 15.50 5.39
CA GLU A 159 -11.69 15.90 6.45
C GLU A 159 -11.22 15.50 7.84
N LYS A 160 -10.21 14.63 7.96
CA LYS A 160 -9.65 14.25 9.26
C LYS A 160 -8.95 15.42 9.93
N GLY A 161 -8.75 15.33 11.26
CA GLY A 161 -8.02 16.32 12.05
C GLY A 161 -6.62 16.62 11.51
N CYS A 162 -5.98 17.68 12.06
CA CYS A 162 -4.68 18.15 11.61
C CYS A 162 -3.59 17.07 11.68
N TYR A 163 -2.74 17.04 10.67
CA TYR A 163 -1.60 16.15 10.61
C TYR A 163 -0.38 16.84 9.97
N ILE A 164 0.81 16.29 10.20
CA ILE A 164 2.06 16.86 9.69
C ILE A 164 2.08 16.79 8.16
N GLY A 165 2.25 17.94 7.51
CA GLY A 165 2.28 18.07 6.05
C GLY A 165 0.91 18.31 5.39
N GLN A 166 -0.18 18.37 6.15
CA GLN A 166 -1.54 18.62 5.62
C GLN A 166 -1.62 19.88 4.76
N GLU A 167 -1.03 20.98 5.21
CA GLU A 167 -1.05 22.25 4.46
C GLU A 167 -0.42 22.10 3.07
N VAL A 168 0.71 21.40 2.98
CA VAL A 168 1.41 21.18 1.71
C VAL A 168 0.55 20.34 0.76
N ILE A 169 -0.04 19.26 1.26
CA ILE A 169 -0.88 18.36 0.47
C ILE A 169 -2.14 19.08 0.00
N ALA A 170 -2.87 19.74 0.91
CA ALA A 170 -4.07 20.49 0.59
C ALA A 170 -3.79 21.60 -0.42
N ARG A 171 -2.67 22.33 -0.30
CA ARG A 171 -2.26 23.37 -1.22
C ARG A 171 -1.91 22.84 -2.61
N LEU A 172 -1.22 21.70 -2.69
CA LEU A 172 -0.88 21.05 -3.96
C LEU A 172 -2.14 20.59 -4.70
N ASP A 173 -3.10 20.04 -3.98
CA ASP A 173 -4.37 19.58 -4.53
C ASP A 173 -5.26 20.74 -4.97
N THR A 174 -5.57 21.68 -4.07
CA THR A 174 -6.48 22.82 -4.34
C THR A 174 -6.03 23.68 -5.52
N TYR A 175 -4.73 23.89 -5.70
CA TYR A 175 -4.19 24.74 -6.77
C TYR A 175 -3.70 23.95 -7.98
N ASP A 176 -3.92 22.64 -8.06
CA ASP A 176 -3.39 21.71 -9.09
C ASP A 176 -1.89 21.95 -9.38
N LYS A 177 -1.10 22.09 -8.31
CA LYS A 177 0.34 22.36 -8.40
C LYS A 177 1.21 21.12 -8.41
N VAL A 178 0.61 19.94 -8.50
CA VAL A 178 1.33 18.67 -8.66
C VAL A 178 2.00 18.64 -10.03
N GLN A 179 3.32 18.71 -10.04
CA GLN A 179 4.10 18.87 -11.29
C GLN A 179 4.47 17.57 -11.96
N LYS A 180 4.51 16.49 -11.22
CA LYS A 180 4.90 15.17 -11.68
C LYS A 180 3.76 14.18 -11.48
N LYS A 181 3.81 13.09 -12.23
CA LYS A 181 2.83 12.03 -12.13
C LYS A 181 3.51 10.67 -12.36
N LEU A 182 3.09 9.68 -11.60
CA LEU A 182 3.43 8.28 -11.82
C LEU A 182 2.59 7.74 -12.96
N ILE A 183 3.24 7.19 -13.98
CA ILE A 183 2.60 6.58 -15.14
C ILE A 183 3.29 5.27 -15.52
N MET A 184 2.62 4.46 -16.33
CA MET A 184 3.20 3.30 -16.97
C MET A 184 3.55 3.63 -18.43
N LEU A 185 4.72 3.19 -18.88
CA LEU A 185 5.18 3.32 -20.27
C LEU A 185 5.69 1.98 -20.78
N ASN A 186 5.46 1.75 -22.09
CA ASN A 186 6.18 0.71 -22.80
C ASN A 186 7.58 1.22 -23.17
N LYS A 187 8.64 0.50 -22.79
CA LYS A 187 10.03 0.95 -22.92
C LYS A 187 10.46 1.19 -24.36
N ILE A 188 9.94 0.41 -25.31
CA ILE A 188 10.34 0.50 -26.73
C ILE A 188 9.85 1.80 -27.36
N ASN A 189 8.62 2.22 -27.03
CA ASN A 189 7.94 3.32 -27.70
C ASN A 189 8.02 4.67 -26.95
N SER A 190 8.78 4.73 -25.86
CA SER A 190 8.72 5.87 -24.93
C SER A 190 10.10 6.40 -24.51
N ALA A 191 11.12 6.16 -25.33
CA ALA A 191 12.50 6.58 -25.02
C ALA A 191 12.64 8.07 -24.70
N ASP A 192 11.91 8.93 -25.43
CA ASP A 192 11.96 10.38 -25.22
C ASP A 192 11.40 10.79 -23.85
N LEU A 193 10.29 10.18 -23.41
CA LEU A 193 9.73 10.43 -22.09
C LEU A 193 10.62 9.89 -20.98
N ILE A 194 11.18 8.71 -21.18
CA ILE A 194 12.10 8.08 -20.21
C ILE A 194 13.32 8.97 -19.99
N ASN A 195 13.88 9.54 -21.05
CA ASN A 195 15.05 10.41 -21.00
C ASN A 195 14.74 11.88 -20.73
N SER A 196 13.49 12.24 -20.52
CA SER A 196 13.10 13.63 -20.28
C SER A 196 13.60 14.15 -18.94
N SER A 197 13.88 15.44 -18.85
CA SER A 197 14.44 16.08 -17.65
C SER A 197 13.54 15.92 -16.43
N GLY A 198 14.05 15.26 -15.39
CA GLY A 198 13.35 15.02 -14.12
C GLY A 198 12.46 13.81 -14.13
N SER A 199 12.58 12.94 -15.15
CA SER A 199 11.98 11.61 -15.16
C SER A 199 12.81 10.64 -14.31
N GLN A 200 12.12 9.71 -13.66
CA GLN A 200 12.75 8.66 -12.86
C GLN A 200 11.95 7.36 -12.96
N ILE A 201 12.58 6.31 -13.47
CA ILE A 201 12.01 4.96 -13.42
C ILE A 201 12.03 4.51 -11.96
N THR A 202 10.89 4.03 -11.48
CA THR A 202 10.74 3.49 -10.12
C THR A 202 10.67 1.97 -10.11
N SER A 203 10.02 1.38 -11.11
CA SER A 203 9.93 -0.08 -11.28
C SER A 203 9.87 -0.42 -12.76
N GLU A 204 10.45 -1.56 -13.14
CA GLU A 204 10.41 -2.02 -14.53
C GLU A 204 10.35 -3.55 -14.63
N ASP A 205 9.67 -4.04 -15.66
CA ASP A 205 9.72 -5.42 -16.13
C ASP A 205 10.39 -5.47 -17.52
N LYS A 206 10.24 -6.59 -18.25
CA LYS A 206 10.86 -6.77 -19.56
C LYS A 206 10.44 -5.68 -20.55
N ASP A 207 9.14 -5.38 -20.63
CA ASP A 207 8.56 -4.57 -21.68
C ASP A 207 8.10 -3.19 -21.24
N ASN A 208 7.77 -3.05 -19.96
CA ASN A 208 7.15 -1.84 -19.41
C ASN A 208 7.95 -1.29 -18.22
N CYS A 209 7.75 -0.03 -17.94
CA CYS A 209 8.23 0.59 -16.71
C CYS A 209 7.16 1.49 -16.10
N MET A 210 7.26 1.60 -14.78
CA MET A 210 6.55 2.61 -14.01
C MET A 210 7.54 3.75 -13.75
N ILE A 211 7.13 4.97 -14.07
CA ILE A 211 8.01 6.13 -14.10
C ILE A 211 7.29 7.36 -13.54
N ILE A 212 8.02 8.15 -12.77
CA ILE A 212 7.62 9.52 -12.42
C ILE A 212 8.12 10.46 -13.50
N VAL A 213 7.20 11.22 -14.08
CA VAL A 213 7.50 12.18 -15.17
C VAL A 213 6.77 13.50 -14.95
N ARG A 214 7.35 14.62 -15.45
CA ARG A 214 6.69 15.92 -15.35
C ARG A 214 5.46 15.98 -16.26
N LYS A 215 4.32 16.47 -15.74
CA LYS A 215 3.04 16.60 -16.47
C LYS A 215 3.20 17.31 -17.81
N LYS A 216 4.07 18.32 -17.93
CA LYS A 216 4.32 19.05 -19.17
C LYS A 216 4.82 18.19 -20.34
N PHE A 217 5.39 17.02 -20.07
CA PHE A 217 5.86 16.09 -21.11
C PHE A 217 4.84 15.02 -21.46
N ILE A 218 3.77 14.83 -20.64
CA ILE A 218 2.71 13.86 -20.91
C ILE A 218 1.63 14.45 -21.82
N ASN A 219 1.42 15.76 -21.76
CA ASN A 219 0.36 16.49 -22.46
C ASN A 219 0.84 17.04 -23.84
N LEU A 220 1.92 16.50 -24.36
CA LEU A 220 2.40 16.75 -25.71
C LEU A 220 1.95 15.62 -26.64
#